data_b1dd54d88781f0eeb318c76bbd2aa551
#
_entry.id   b1dd54d88781f0eeb318c76bbd2aa551
#
_cell.length_a   1.000
_cell.length_b   1.000
_cell.length_c   1.000
_cell.angle_alpha   90.00
_cell.angle_beta   90.00
_cell.angle_gamma   90.00
#
_symmetry.space_group_name_H-M   'P 1'
#
loop_
_entity.id
_entity.type
_entity.pdbx_description
1 polymer ?
#
loop_
_entity_poly.entity_id
_entity_poly.type
_entity_poly.pdbx_seq_one_letter_code
_entity_poly.pdbx_strand_id
1 'polypeptide(L)'
;MDINSILDIDKTISRELFLDCTYYFEVLPKIKNYIVKLGNSLDKNKYKEIDTNIWVGENVIIDKLSTIIGPCIIDDNTEIRPGAYLRGNVIIGKNCVIGNSTEIKNSIIFDYAQIPHYNYVGDSILGYHSHLGAGVILSNLKNDKSDIVIKNGNEKIETNLRKMGAIVGDNTDIGCNSVVFPGSIIGKNTSIYPLTRVRGVIGSNKIVKSMDNIVNKEIK
;
A
#
# COMPACT_ATOMS: atom_id res chain seq x y z
N MET A 1 -8.61 -17.61 5.73
CA MET A 1 -9.00 -16.73 4.61
C MET A 1 -8.00 -16.93 3.49
N ASP A 2 -8.45 -16.98 2.24
CA ASP A 2 -7.52 -16.87 1.11
C ASP A 2 -6.98 -15.43 1.05
N ILE A 3 -5.69 -15.28 1.39
CA ILE A 3 -5.03 -13.98 1.47
C ILE A 3 -4.61 -13.45 0.08
N ASN A 4 -4.79 -14.24 -0.98
CA ASN A 4 -4.47 -13.86 -2.36
C ASN A 4 -5.71 -13.42 -3.16
N SER A 5 -6.92 -13.46 -2.57
CA SER A 5 -8.15 -13.01 -3.22
C SER A 5 -8.57 -11.59 -2.86
N ILE A 6 -7.72 -10.85 -2.15
CA ILE A 6 -8.06 -9.53 -1.59
C ILE A 6 -7.68 -8.35 -2.48
N LEU A 7 -6.94 -8.56 -3.55
CA LEU A 7 -6.50 -7.55 -4.51
C LEU A 7 -6.92 -7.91 -5.93
N ASP A 8 -7.44 -6.94 -6.65
CA ASP A 8 -7.60 -7.00 -8.11
C ASP A 8 -6.32 -6.49 -8.78
N ILE A 9 -5.43 -7.43 -9.14
CA ILE A 9 -4.12 -7.09 -9.71
C ILE A 9 -4.20 -6.43 -11.10
N ASP A 10 -5.35 -6.38 -11.74
CA ASP A 10 -5.56 -5.64 -12.98
C ASP A 10 -5.72 -4.11 -12.73
N LYS A 11 -5.78 -3.69 -11.47
CA LYS A 11 -5.89 -2.29 -11.01
C LYS A 11 -4.55 -1.68 -10.59
N THR A 12 -3.48 -2.11 -11.22
CA THR A 12 -2.13 -1.54 -11.01
C THR A 12 -1.26 -1.74 -12.23
N ILE A 13 -0.43 -0.76 -12.54
CA ILE A 13 0.61 -0.88 -13.58
C ILE A 13 1.63 -1.99 -13.28
N SER A 14 1.71 -2.43 -12.03
CA SER A 14 2.65 -3.47 -11.59
C SER A 14 2.10 -4.90 -11.63
N ARG A 15 1.00 -5.14 -12.34
CA ARG A 15 0.33 -6.44 -12.44
C ARG A 15 1.28 -7.63 -12.62
N GLU A 16 2.23 -7.53 -13.54
CA GLU A 16 3.16 -8.62 -13.86
C GLU A 16 4.01 -9.06 -12.66
N LEU A 17 4.28 -8.14 -11.71
CA LEU A 17 5.06 -8.47 -10.51
C LEU A 17 4.36 -9.49 -9.60
N PHE A 18 3.03 -9.58 -9.69
CA PHE A 18 2.20 -10.44 -8.86
C PHE A 18 1.92 -11.83 -9.45
N LEU A 19 2.15 -12.03 -10.75
CA LEU A 19 1.74 -13.26 -11.46
C LEU A 19 2.43 -14.53 -10.94
N ASP A 20 3.70 -14.41 -10.56
CA ASP A 20 4.54 -15.53 -10.11
C ASP A 20 4.65 -15.62 -8.58
N CYS A 21 3.76 -14.99 -7.84
CA CYS A 21 3.81 -14.97 -6.38
C CYS A 21 2.83 -15.98 -5.79
N THR A 22 3.30 -16.77 -4.83
CA THR A 22 2.42 -17.58 -3.98
C THR A 22 1.68 -16.69 -3.00
N TYR A 23 2.38 -15.68 -2.46
CA TYR A 23 1.82 -14.68 -1.57
C TYR A 23 2.19 -13.28 -2.02
N TYR A 24 1.27 -12.34 -1.97
CA TYR A 24 1.51 -10.97 -2.43
C TYR A 24 2.66 -10.23 -1.73
N PHE A 25 3.00 -10.56 -0.48
CA PHE A 25 4.14 -9.95 0.18
C PHE A 25 5.50 -10.28 -0.46
N GLU A 26 5.58 -11.34 -1.28
CA GLU A 26 6.80 -11.74 -1.99
C GLU A 26 7.25 -10.72 -3.03
N VAL A 27 6.38 -9.76 -3.40
CA VAL A 27 6.75 -8.67 -4.30
C VAL A 27 7.62 -7.61 -3.62
N LEU A 28 7.50 -7.44 -2.30
CA LEU A 28 8.15 -6.34 -1.57
C LEU A 28 9.68 -6.25 -1.78
N PRO A 29 10.45 -7.33 -1.74
CA PRO A 29 11.89 -7.27 -2.03
C PRO A 29 12.21 -7.06 -3.52
N LYS A 30 11.24 -7.24 -4.40
CA LYS A 30 11.42 -7.16 -5.86
C LYS A 30 11.09 -5.77 -6.41
N ILE A 31 10.41 -4.91 -5.65
CA ILE A 31 9.86 -3.61 -6.11
C ILE A 31 10.95 -2.75 -6.76
N LYS A 32 12.10 -2.59 -6.10
CA LYS A 32 13.19 -1.73 -6.60
C LYS A 32 13.60 -2.06 -8.04
N ASN A 33 13.94 -3.32 -8.27
CA ASN A 33 14.45 -3.76 -9.58
C ASN A 33 13.32 -3.76 -10.63
N TYR A 34 12.10 -4.06 -10.20
CA TYR A 34 10.94 -4.04 -11.08
C TYR A 34 10.62 -2.62 -11.57
N ILE A 35 10.67 -1.60 -10.69
CA ILE A 35 10.45 -0.21 -11.09
C ILE A 35 11.43 0.21 -12.17
N VAL A 36 12.72 -0.08 -11.99
CA VAL A 36 13.75 0.28 -12.99
C VAL A 36 13.50 -0.43 -14.33
N LYS A 37 13.15 -1.72 -14.27
CA LYS A 37 12.84 -2.49 -15.50
C LYS A 37 11.59 -1.93 -16.20
N LEU A 38 10.50 -1.75 -15.45
CA LEU A 38 9.24 -1.25 -15.98
C LEU A 38 9.41 0.18 -16.50
N GLY A 39 10.00 1.08 -15.72
CA GLY A 39 10.18 2.48 -16.09
C GLY A 39 10.93 2.66 -17.40
N ASN A 40 12.00 1.88 -17.62
CA ASN A 40 12.75 1.91 -18.88
C ASN A 40 11.95 1.39 -20.09
N SER A 41 10.88 0.63 -19.87
CA SER A 41 10.00 0.09 -20.92
C SER A 41 8.73 0.91 -21.15
N LEU A 42 8.46 1.91 -20.31
CA LEU A 42 7.27 2.76 -20.44
C LEU A 42 7.32 3.59 -21.73
N ASP A 43 6.13 3.85 -22.30
CA ASP A 43 5.99 4.73 -23.46
C ASP A 43 6.44 6.16 -23.09
N LYS A 44 7.52 6.61 -23.70
CA LYS A 44 8.12 7.94 -23.48
C LYS A 44 7.23 9.11 -23.92
N ASN A 45 6.23 8.85 -24.75
CA ASN A 45 5.24 9.87 -25.11
C ASN A 45 4.24 10.13 -23.97
N LYS A 46 4.03 9.13 -23.12
CA LYS A 46 3.08 9.16 -22.02
C LYS A 46 3.77 9.40 -20.68
N TYR A 47 4.89 8.72 -20.42
CA TYR A 47 5.62 8.85 -19.16
C TYR A 47 6.90 9.64 -19.36
N LYS A 48 7.13 10.60 -18.45
CA LYS A 48 8.35 11.41 -18.42
C LYS A 48 9.21 10.99 -17.24
N GLU A 49 10.48 10.72 -17.51
CA GLU A 49 11.49 10.61 -16.43
C GLU A 49 11.88 12.02 -16.01
N ILE A 50 11.44 12.42 -14.80
CA ILE A 50 11.66 13.79 -14.27
C ILE A 50 12.93 13.92 -13.44
N ASP A 51 13.46 12.82 -12.96
CA ASP A 51 14.75 12.68 -12.30
C ASP A 51 15.18 11.22 -12.39
N THR A 52 16.39 10.87 -11.96
CA THR A 52 16.95 9.51 -12.04
C THR A 52 16.00 8.45 -11.50
N ASN A 53 15.51 7.60 -12.39
CA ASN A 53 14.54 6.53 -12.10
C ASN A 53 13.22 7.02 -11.46
N ILE A 54 12.75 8.22 -11.80
CA ILE A 54 11.43 8.73 -11.39
C ILE A 54 10.59 8.99 -12.64
N TRP A 55 9.62 8.11 -12.90
CA TRP A 55 8.71 8.21 -14.05
C TRP A 55 7.35 8.69 -13.63
N VAL A 56 6.81 9.63 -14.37
CA VAL A 56 5.54 10.30 -14.08
C VAL A 56 4.64 10.26 -15.32
N GLY A 57 3.41 9.80 -15.13
CA GLY A 57 2.38 9.71 -16.17
C GLY A 57 1.73 11.05 -16.50
N GLU A 58 0.64 10.99 -17.27
CA GLU A 58 -0.08 12.18 -17.71
C GLU A 58 -0.91 12.81 -16.59
N ASN A 59 -1.04 14.13 -16.61
CA ASN A 59 -1.86 14.93 -15.68
C ASN A 59 -1.54 14.69 -14.19
N VAL A 60 -0.33 14.24 -13.86
CA VAL A 60 0.11 14.12 -12.47
C VAL A 60 0.42 15.51 -11.91
N ILE A 61 -0.11 15.80 -10.73
CA ILE A 61 0.14 17.06 -10.01
C ILE A 61 1.12 16.76 -8.87
N ILE A 62 2.29 17.38 -8.89
CA ILE A 62 3.29 17.27 -7.83
C ILE A 62 3.50 18.63 -7.20
N ASP A 63 3.18 18.76 -5.91
CA ASP A 63 3.45 20.00 -5.19
C ASP A 63 4.95 20.21 -4.98
N LYS A 64 5.38 21.46 -5.11
CA LYS A 64 6.79 21.86 -4.99
C LYS A 64 7.42 21.60 -3.62
N LEU A 65 6.61 21.44 -2.58
CA LEU A 65 7.06 21.13 -1.22
C LEU A 65 7.10 19.61 -0.94
N SER A 66 6.78 18.78 -1.93
CA SER A 66 6.94 17.33 -1.82
C SER A 66 8.39 16.92 -2.11
N THR A 67 8.80 15.77 -1.57
CA THR A 67 10.11 15.17 -1.84
C THR A 67 9.95 13.77 -2.41
N ILE A 68 10.52 13.51 -3.57
CA ILE A 68 10.46 12.21 -4.24
C ILE A 68 11.89 11.70 -4.45
N ILE A 69 12.16 10.50 -3.92
CA ILE A 69 13.42 9.80 -4.13
C ILE A 69 13.15 8.59 -5.02
N GLY A 70 13.95 8.40 -6.07
CA GLY A 70 13.84 7.24 -6.95
C GLY A 70 14.36 5.92 -6.32
N PRO A 71 14.06 4.76 -6.90
CA PRO A 71 13.18 4.62 -8.05
C PRO A 71 11.69 4.77 -7.68
N CYS A 72 10.94 5.41 -8.55
CA CYS A 72 9.51 5.69 -8.33
C CYS A 72 8.75 5.72 -9.66
N ILE A 73 7.52 5.19 -9.68
CA ILE A 73 6.56 5.40 -10.77
C ILE A 73 5.30 6.02 -10.17
N ILE A 74 4.83 7.11 -10.77
CA ILE A 74 3.58 7.78 -10.44
C ILE A 74 2.72 7.78 -11.69
N ASP A 75 1.61 7.06 -11.67
CA ASP A 75 0.73 6.88 -12.82
C ASP A 75 -0.27 8.04 -12.97
N ASP A 76 -1.02 8.04 -14.06
CA ASP A 76 -1.84 9.12 -14.56
C ASP A 76 -2.80 9.74 -13.52
N ASN A 77 -3.04 11.03 -13.63
CA ASN A 77 -4.04 11.79 -12.87
C ASN A 77 -3.87 11.72 -11.34
N THR A 78 -2.69 11.36 -10.85
CA THR A 78 -2.40 11.25 -9.41
C THR A 78 -1.93 12.58 -8.85
N GLU A 79 -2.35 12.89 -7.63
CA GLU A 79 -2.01 14.12 -6.91
C GLU A 79 -1.03 13.81 -5.76
N ILE A 80 0.15 14.46 -5.79
CA ILE A 80 1.15 14.46 -4.71
C ILE A 80 1.10 15.81 -4.03
N ARG A 81 0.58 15.85 -2.81
CA ARG A 81 0.30 17.07 -2.03
C ARG A 81 1.50 17.59 -1.25
N PRO A 82 1.42 18.84 -0.72
CA PRO A 82 2.51 19.45 0.05
C PRO A 82 3.04 18.54 1.17
N GLY A 83 4.38 18.49 1.30
CA GLY A 83 5.04 17.73 2.37
C GLY A 83 5.01 16.21 2.22
N ALA A 84 4.46 15.67 1.13
CA ALA A 84 4.55 14.24 0.85
C ALA A 84 6.03 13.83 0.68
N TYR A 85 6.41 12.67 1.26
CA TYR A 85 7.75 12.14 1.20
C TYR A 85 7.77 10.71 0.64
N LEU A 86 8.11 10.56 -0.64
CA LEU A 86 8.27 9.28 -1.32
C LEU A 86 9.74 8.86 -1.20
N ARG A 87 10.04 7.83 -0.39
CA ARG A 87 11.41 7.42 -0.04
C ARG A 87 12.00 6.33 -0.93
N GLY A 88 11.53 6.25 -2.16
CA GLY A 88 12.01 5.27 -3.13
C GLY A 88 11.40 3.88 -3.02
N ASN A 89 11.55 3.14 -4.09
CA ASN A 89 10.91 1.86 -4.31
C ASN A 89 9.38 1.96 -4.21
N VAL A 90 8.79 2.98 -4.84
CA VAL A 90 7.35 3.28 -4.72
C VAL A 90 6.69 3.23 -6.10
N ILE A 91 5.59 2.49 -6.20
CA ILE A 91 4.69 2.52 -7.37
C ILE A 91 3.36 3.08 -6.89
N ILE A 92 2.88 4.12 -7.55
CA ILE A 92 1.59 4.74 -7.28
C ILE A 92 0.75 4.63 -8.56
N GLY A 93 -0.42 4.03 -8.45
CA GLY A 93 -1.38 3.84 -9.52
C GLY A 93 -2.08 5.14 -9.94
N LYS A 94 -3.08 4.99 -10.80
CA LYS A 94 -3.85 6.09 -11.37
C LYS A 94 -4.82 6.69 -10.37
N ASN A 95 -5.11 7.99 -10.54
CA ASN A 95 -6.14 8.70 -9.78
C ASN A 95 -5.97 8.60 -8.26
N CYS A 96 -4.74 8.43 -7.79
CA CYS A 96 -4.42 8.37 -6.37
C CYS A 96 -4.27 9.77 -5.78
N VAL A 97 -4.46 9.85 -4.46
CA VAL A 97 -4.14 11.05 -3.69
C VAL A 97 -3.13 10.69 -2.61
N ILE A 98 -1.93 11.24 -2.71
CA ILE A 98 -0.90 11.12 -1.69
C ILE A 98 -0.78 12.47 -1.00
N GLY A 99 -1.22 12.48 0.24
CA GLY A 99 -1.53 13.74 0.86
C GLY A 99 -0.43 14.38 1.65
N ASN A 100 -0.86 15.46 2.29
CA ASN A 100 -0.03 16.30 3.11
C ASN A 100 0.74 15.48 4.15
N SER A 101 2.06 15.65 4.16
CA SER A 101 2.97 15.05 5.14
C SER A 101 2.84 13.53 5.27
N THR A 102 2.52 12.86 4.17
CA THR A 102 2.45 11.39 4.10
C THR A 102 3.80 10.84 3.64
N GLU A 103 4.33 9.89 4.40
CA GLU A 103 5.56 9.18 4.03
C GLU A 103 5.24 7.79 3.46
N ILE A 104 5.78 7.49 2.27
CA ILE A 104 5.66 6.18 1.62
C ILE A 104 7.05 5.66 1.25
N LYS A 105 7.32 4.40 1.56
CA LYS A 105 8.57 3.73 1.14
C LYS A 105 8.34 2.26 0.81
N ASN A 106 9.03 1.76 -0.21
CA ASN A 106 9.03 0.35 -0.61
C ASN A 106 7.62 -0.25 -0.64
N SER A 107 6.70 0.40 -1.38
CA SER A 107 5.27 0.09 -1.37
C SER A 107 4.65 0.19 -2.75
N ILE A 108 3.56 -0.55 -2.95
CA ILE A 108 2.74 -0.50 -4.15
C ILE A 108 1.35 0.00 -3.76
N ILE A 109 0.94 1.08 -4.40
CA ILE A 109 -0.36 1.72 -4.21
C ILE A 109 -1.16 1.51 -5.50
N PHE A 110 -2.29 0.83 -5.43
CA PHE A 110 -3.15 0.55 -6.57
C PHE A 110 -3.98 1.77 -6.94
N ASP A 111 -4.63 1.70 -8.09
CA ASP A 111 -5.42 2.80 -8.64
C ASP A 111 -6.50 3.27 -7.65
N TYR A 112 -6.79 4.57 -7.67
CA TYR A 112 -7.80 5.25 -6.85
C TYR A 112 -7.59 5.18 -5.33
N ALA A 113 -6.45 4.70 -4.86
CA ALA A 113 -6.17 4.70 -3.42
C ALA A 113 -5.94 6.12 -2.90
N GLN A 114 -6.38 6.36 -1.67
CA GLN A 114 -6.27 7.67 -1.02
C GLN A 114 -5.51 7.57 0.30
N ILE A 115 -4.41 8.31 0.40
CA ILE A 115 -3.53 8.37 1.58
C ILE A 115 -3.31 9.86 1.91
N PRO A 116 -4.38 10.60 2.30
CA PRO A 116 -4.41 12.05 2.13
C PRO A 116 -3.73 12.87 3.23
N HIS A 117 -3.45 12.33 4.44
CA HIS A 117 -3.06 13.17 5.58
C HIS A 117 -2.20 12.45 6.62
N TYR A 118 -0.94 12.90 6.80
CA TYR A 118 -0.06 12.49 7.92
C TYR A 118 0.07 10.97 8.11
N ASN A 119 0.15 10.24 7.02
CA ASN A 119 0.21 8.78 7.06
C ASN A 119 1.66 8.29 6.99
N TYR A 120 1.90 7.08 7.50
CA TYR A 120 3.12 6.33 7.23
C TYR A 120 2.77 4.99 6.56
N VAL A 121 3.36 4.76 5.38
CA VAL A 121 3.18 3.53 4.60
C VAL A 121 4.55 2.96 4.27
N GLY A 122 4.97 1.95 5.00
CA GLY A 122 6.25 1.28 4.80
C GLY A 122 6.09 -0.19 4.44
N ASP A 123 6.80 -0.64 3.40
CA ASP A 123 6.87 -2.04 2.99
C ASP A 123 5.46 -2.68 2.90
N SER A 124 4.54 -2.01 2.18
CA SER A 124 3.11 -2.31 2.18
C SER A 124 2.52 -2.35 0.77
N ILE A 125 1.36 -2.97 0.65
CA ILE A 125 0.55 -2.99 -0.58
C ILE A 125 -0.83 -2.48 -0.23
N LEU A 126 -1.30 -1.45 -0.95
CA LEU A 126 -2.64 -0.90 -0.79
C LEU A 126 -3.44 -1.16 -2.07
N GLY A 127 -4.56 -1.85 -1.90
CA GLY A 127 -5.45 -2.25 -2.99
C GLY A 127 -6.26 -1.10 -3.60
N TYR A 128 -6.96 -1.43 -4.65
CA TYR A 128 -7.82 -0.54 -5.42
C TYR A 128 -8.87 0.14 -4.52
N HIS A 129 -9.05 1.47 -4.69
CA HIS A 129 -9.98 2.25 -3.87
C HIS A 129 -9.80 2.13 -2.35
N SER A 130 -8.63 1.74 -1.88
CA SER A 130 -8.36 1.76 -0.44
C SER A 130 -8.18 3.19 0.07
N HIS A 131 -8.58 3.42 1.32
CA HIS A 131 -8.46 4.73 1.96
C HIS A 131 -7.81 4.61 3.35
N LEU A 132 -6.84 5.47 3.62
CA LEU A 132 -6.26 5.65 4.94
C LEU A 132 -6.69 7.01 5.51
N GLY A 133 -7.46 7.00 6.58
CA GLY A 133 -7.81 8.20 7.34
C GLY A 133 -6.56 8.92 7.89
N ALA A 134 -6.72 10.15 8.33
CA ALA A 134 -5.62 10.96 8.85
C ALA A 134 -4.87 10.25 9.98
N GLY A 135 -3.53 10.28 9.92
CA GLY A 135 -2.67 9.73 10.97
C GLY A 135 -2.60 8.19 11.02
N VAL A 136 -3.09 7.48 10.03
CA VAL A 136 -2.95 6.01 9.96
C VAL A 136 -1.49 5.63 9.75
N ILE A 137 -1.01 4.67 10.56
CA ILE A 137 0.36 4.15 10.49
C ILE A 137 0.34 2.68 10.10
N LEU A 138 0.95 2.33 8.98
CA LEU A 138 1.26 0.94 8.64
C LEU A 138 2.69 0.63 9.10
N SER A 139 2.82 0.17 10.34
CA SER A 139 4.11 -0.14 10.94
C SER A 139 4.74 -1.37 10.28
N ASN A 140 6.00 -1.30 9.89
CA ASN A 140 6.66 -2.31 9.07
C ASN A 140 7.77 -3.10 9.78
N LEU A 141 8.07 -2.78 11.04
CA LEU A 141 9.14 -3.44 11.80
C LEU A 141 8.65 -3.82 13.19
N LYS A 142 8.90 -5.05 13.60
CA LYS A 142 8.64 -5.51 14.97
C LYS A 142 9.64 -4.90 15.96
N ASN A 143 9.24 -4.72 17.20
CA ASN A 143 10.10 -4.15 18.26
C ASN A 143 11.32 -5.02 18.53
N ASP A 144 11.17 -6.34 18.48
CA ASP A 144 12.25 -7.32 18.66
C ASP A 144 13.12 -7.52 17.41
N LYS A 145 12.77 -6.84 16.31
CA LYS A 145 13.46 -6.90 15.01
C LYS A 145 13.54 -8.30 14.39
N SER A 146 12.75 -9.26 14.87
CA SER A 146 12.65 -10.59 14.28
C SER A 146 11.86 -10.56 12.96
N ASP A 147 11.98 -11.62 12.17
CA ASP A 147 11.23 -11.74 10.92
C ASP A 147 9.73 -11.77 11.14
N ILE A 148 9.01 -11.29 10.13
CA ILE A 148 7.56 -11.20 10.18
C ILE A 148 6.96 -12.58 9.92
N VAL A 149 6.03 -12.99 10.79
CA VAL A 149 5.23 -14.21 10.64
C VAL A 149 3.75 -13.79 10.58
N ILE A 150 3.08 -14.13 9.50
CA ILE A 150 1.66 -13.88 9.33
C ILE A 150 0.89 -15.01 10.02
N LYS A 151 -0.08 -14.65 10.87
CA LYS A 151 -0.96 -15.61 11.54
C LYS A 151 -2.35 -15.54 10.92
N ASN A 152 -2.74 -16.60 10.20
CA ASN A 152 -4.04 -16.73 9.55
C ASN A 152 -4.82 -17.89 10.21
N GLY A 153 -5.53 -17.59 11.29
CA GLY A 153 -6.14 -18.63 12.15
C GLY A 153 -5.04 -19.47 12.82
N ASN A 154 -5.07 -20.78 12.58
CA ASN A 154 -4.07 -21.73 13.09
C ASN A 154 -2.82 -21.84 12.21
N GLU A 155 -2.86 -21.28 11.02
CA GLU A 155 -1.76 -21.30 10.07
C GLU A 155 -0.73 -20.20 10.42
N LYS A 156 0.54 -20.53 10.30
CA LYS A 156 1.66 -19.59 10.38
C LYS A 156 2.39 -19.58 9.05
N ILE A 157 2.52 -18.40 8.46
CA ILE A 157 3.22 -18.20 7.19
C ILE A 157 4.47 -17.39 7.48
N GLU A 158 5.61 -18.04 7.32
CA GLU A 158 6.93 -17.40 7.44
C GLU A 158 7.16 -16.53 6.20
N THR A 159 7.41 -15.24 6.40
CA THR A 159 7.63 -14.33 5.27
C THR A 159 9.08 -14.23 4.86
N ASN A 160 10.01 -14.61 5.75
CA ASN A 160 11.46 -14.39 5.62
C ASN A 160 11.80 -12.90 5.41
N LEU A 161 10.91 -12.01 5.80
CA LEU A 161 11.07 -10.56 5.71
C LEU A 161 11.19 -9.96 7.11
N ARG A 162 12.25 -9.22 7.34
CA ARG A 162 12.42 -8.43 8.56
C ARG A 162 11.51 -7.19 8.59
N LYS A 163 11.12 -6.69 7.41
CA LYS A 163 10.23 -5.55 7.25
C LYS A 163 9.08 -5.92 6.33
N MET A 164 7.88 -5.78 6.84
CA MET A 164 6.64 -5.86 6.11
C MET A 164 5.59 -5.10 6.91
N GLY A 165 4.96 -4.13 6.30
CA GLY A 165 3.84 -3.39 6.89
C GLY A 165 2.55 -4.16 6.79
N ALA A 166 1.69 -3.78 5.86
CA ALA A 166 0.40 -4.43 5.67
C ALA A 166 0.09 -4.68 4.19
N ILE A 167 -0.78 -5.66 3.95
CA ILE A 167 -1.52 -5.77 2.70
C ILE A 167 -2.96 -5.34 3.00
N VAL A 168 -3.40 -4.26 2.38
CA VAL A 168 -4.73 -3.70 2.53
C VAL A 168 -5.53 -4.01 1.27
N GLY A 169 -6.61 -4.77 1.42
CA GLY A 169 -7.45 -5.22 0.31
C GLY A 169 -8.23 -4.08 -0.36
N ASP A 170 -8.79 -4.38 -1.52
CA ASP A 170 -9.57 -3.43 -2.29
C ASP A 170 -10.77 -2.88 -1.52
N ASN A 171 -11.13 -1.61 -1.75
CA ASN A 171 -12.25 -0.92 -1.13
C ASN A 171 -12.23 -0.95 0.42
N THR A 172 -11.04 -1.04 1.01
CA THR A 172 -10.86 -1.03 2.46
C THR A 172 -10.67 0.39 2.96
N ASP A 173 -11.36 0.73 4.05
CA ASP A 173 -11.29 2.04 4.69
C ASP A 173 -10.74 1.90 6.12
N ILE A 174 -9.63 2.58 6.42
CA ILE A 174 -8.99 2.56 7.73
C ILE A 174 -9.17 3.91 8.40
N GLY A 175 -9.92 3.92 9.49
CA GLY A 175 -10.25 5.13 10.26
C GLY A 175 -9.04 5.83 10.89
N CYS A 176 -9.18 7.13 11.10
CA CYS A 176 -8.12 8.02 11.57
C CYS A 176 -7.38 7.50 12.81
N ASN A 177 -6.05 7.77 12.86
CA ASN A 177 -5.17 7.42 13.98
C ASN A 177 -5.15 5.93 14.35
N SER A 178 -5.55 5.06 13.43
CA SER A 178 -5.38 3.62 13.59
C SER A 178 -3.93 3.21 13.33
N VAL A 179 -3.47 2.20 14.06
CA VAL A 179 -2.13 1.63 13.87
C VAL A 179 -2.27 0.19 13.42
N VAL A 180 -1.72 -0.11 12.25
CA VAL A 180 -1.67 -1.47 11.70
C VAL A 180 -0.29 -2.05 11.97
N PHE A 181 -0.27 -3.19 12.64
CA PHE A 181 0.97 -3.87 13.05
C PHE A 181 1.64 -4.59 11.87
N PRO A 182 2.97 -4.80 11.96
CA PRO A 182 3.74 -5.48 10.93
C PRO A 182 3.16 -6.86 10.57
N GLY A 183 3.06 -7.15 9.28
CA GLY A 183 2.55 -8.41 8.76
C GLY A 183 1.03 -8.57 8.84
N SER A 184 0.28 -7.48 9.03
CA SER A 184 -1.17 -7.51 8.98
C SER A 184 -1.69 -7.62 7.55
N ILE A 185 -2.78 -8.38 7.38
CA ILE A 185 -3.51 -8.50 6.11
C ILE A 185 -4.97 -8.15 6.38
N ILE A 186 -5.49 -7.18 5.63
CA ILE A 186 -6.86 -6.69 5.78
C ILE A 186 -7.61 -7.01 4.49
N GLY A 187 -8.65 -7.82 4.60
CA GLY A 187 -9.48 -8.25 3.47
C GLY A 187 -10.27 -7.11 2.83
N LYS A 188 -10.66 -7.30 1.58
CA LYS A 188 -11.41 -6.29 0.80
C LYS A 188 -12.75 -5.91 1.41
N ASN A 189 -13.22 -4.71 1.06
CA ASN A 189 -14.49 -4.12 1.52
C ASN A 189 -14.59 -3.99 3.05
N THR A 190 -13.47 -3.95 3.76
CA THR A 190 -13.43 -3.91 5.23
C THR A 190 -13.32 -2.47 5.71
N SER A 191 -14.01 -2.14 6.80
CA SER A 191 -13.94 -0.83 7.46
C SER A 191 -13.35 -0.98 8.84
N ILE A 192 -12.30 -0.24 9.13
CA ILE A 192 -11.64 -0.17 10.44
C ILE A 192 -12.06 1.13 11.11
N TYR A 193 -12.58 1.07 12.34
CA TYR A 193 -12.95 2.27 13.08
C TYR A 193 -11.70 3.07 13.51
N PRO A 194 -11.84 4.38 13.70
CA PRO A 194 -10.75 5.22 14.21
C PRO A 194 -10.15 4.69 15.52
N LEU A 195 -8.87 5.02 15.76
CA LEU A 195 -8.12 4.66 16.98
C LEU A 195 -7.97 3.15 17.21
N THR A 196 -8.12 2.36 16.15
CA THR A 196 -8.04 0.89 16.26
C THR A 196 -6.59 0.40 16.09
N ARG A 197 -6.18 -0.53 16.95
CA ARG A 197 -4.92 -1.29 16.80
C ARG A 197 -5.22 -2.56 16.02
N VAL A 198 -4.76 -2.66 14.77
CA VAL A 198 -5.02 -3.80 13.88
C VAL A 198 -3.83 -4.74 13.87
N ARG A 199 -4.06 -6.05 14.10
CA ARG A 199 -3.01 -7.07 14.05
C ARG A 199 -3.51 -8.37 13.46
N GLY A 200 -2.67 -9.02 12.62
CA GLY A 200 -2.95 -10.32 12.02
C GLY A 200 -3.83 -10.23 10.79
N VAL A 201 -4.56 -11.28 10.50
CA VAL A 201 -5.40 -11.39 9.30
C VAL A 201 -6.85 -11.05 9.63
N ILE A 202 -7.37 -10.00 9.02
CA ILE A 202 -8.78 -9.59 9.08
C ILE A 202 -9.48 -10.05 7.79
N GLY A 203 -10.59 -10.75 7.92
CA GLY A 203 -11.37 -11.22 6.78
C GLY A 203 -11.97 -10.09 5.95
N SER A 204 -12.38 -10.40 4.72
CA SER A 204 -13.12 -9.48 3.86
C SER A 204 -14.53 -9.20 4.38
N ASN A 205 -15.10 -8.05 3.97
CA ASN A 205 -16.46 -7.65 4.31
C ASN A 205 -16.68 -7.57 5.84
N LYS A 206 -15.77 -6.91 6.54
CA LYS A 206 -15.84 -6.73 8.00
C LYS A 206 -15.95 -5.26 8.37
N ILE A 207 -16.55 -5.04 9.54
CA ILE A 207 -16.42 -3.79 10.30
C ILE A 207 -15.66 -4.14 11.58
N VAL A 208 -14.47 -3.56 11.73
CA VAL A 208 -13.62 -3.72 12.91
C VAL A 208 -13.81 -2.50 13.80
N LYS A 209 -14.64 -2.63 14.83
CA LYS A 209 -14.86 -1.57 15.83
C LYS A 209 -13.73 -1.54 16.88
N SER A 210 -13.20 -2.72 17.19
CA SER A 210 -11.98 -3.01 17.94
C SER A 210 -11.53 -4.42 17.59
N MET A 211 -10.34 -4.87 18.03
CA MET A 211 -9.89 -6.25 17.74
C MET A 211 -10.75 -7.32 18.43
N ASP A 212 -11.47 -6.95 19.49
CA ASP A 212 -12.39 -7.83 20.21
C ASP A 212 -13.85 -7.70 19.72
N ASN A 213 -14.11 -6.78 18.78
CA ASN A 213 -15.45 -6.52 18.23
C ASN A 213 -15.38 -6.35 16.70
N ILE A 214 -15.42 -7.48 16.02
CA ILE A 214 -15.41 -7.56 14.54
C ILE A 214 -16.74 -8.16 14.09
N VAL A 215 -17.47 -7.43 13.25
CA VAL A 215 -18.77 -7.85 12.73
C VAL A 215 -18.77 -7.93 11.21
N ASN A 216 -19.73 -8.62 10.62
CA ASN A 216 -19.91 -8.65 9.18
C ASN A 216 -20.41 -7.28 8.69
N LYS A 217 -19.89 -6.82 7.54
CA LYS A 217 -20.37 -5.65 6.84
C LYS A 217 -21.43 -6.07 5.83
N GLU A 218 -22.63 -5.54 5.94
CA GLU A 218 -23.64 -5.70 4.90
C GLU A 218 -23.20 -4.90 3.66
N ILE A 219 -23.06 -5.60 2.55
CA ILE A 219 -22.78 -4.97 1.25
C ILE A 219 -24.16 -4.62 0.66
N LYS A 220 -24.45 -3.34 0.55
CA LYS A 220 -25.67 -2.84 -0.10
C LYS A 220 -25.48 -2.81 -1.61
#